data_a2f24e88fe74bbfcf322eb73ee3bfb3c
#
_entry.id   a2f24e88fe74bbfcf322eb73ee3bfb3c
#
_cell.length_a   1.000
_cell.length_b   1.000
_cell.length_c   1.000
_cell.angle_alpha   90.00
_cell.angle_beta   90.00
_cell.angle_gamma   90.00
#
_symmetry.space_group_name_H-M   'P 1'
#
loop_
_entity.id
_entity.type
_entity.pdbx_description
1 polymer ?
#
loop_
_entity_poly.entity_id
_entity_poly.type
_entity_poly.pdbx_seq_one_letter_code
_entity_poly.pdbx_strand_id
1 'polypeptide(L)'
;MAKIIGRPALPNMPWQDKPAGCDKPVWRYDANPIIKRDAIPTSNSIFNSAVVIFGDAYAGVFRCDNRGVEMDIFAGFSEDGVHWNINPDPIVFEGEKDVVRKEYRYDPRVCFIEDRYYITWCNGYHGPTIGIGYTFDFKTFYQLENAFLPYNRNGVLFPKKINGNFAMVSRPSDTGHTPFGDIFYSESPDLTFWGKHRYVFGTAGGWQSKKVGPGPTPIETDEGWLMIYHGVLNSCNGFVYRFGVALLDIDLSLIHI
;
A
#
# COMPACT_ATOMS: atom_id res chain seq x y z
N MET A 1 -10.84 -19.85 -14.79
CA MET A 1 -9.70 -19.31 -14.02
C MET A 1 -9.59 -17.85 -14.42
N ALA A 2 -9.72 -16.93 -13.46
CA ALA A 2 -9.63 -15.49 -13.68
C ALA A 2 -8.28 -15.14 -14.33
N LYS A 3 -8.30 -14.23 -15.29
CA LYS A 3 -7.10 -13.74 -15.99
C LYS A 3 -6.72 -12.37 -15.45
N ILE A 4 -5.46 -12.21 -15.09
CA ILE A 4 -4.92 -10.90 -14.71
C ILE A 4 -4.86 -10.02 -15.96
N ILE A 5 -5.37 -8.80 -15.82
CA ILE A 5 -5.31 -7.76 -16.85
C ILE A 5 -4.21 -6.78 -16.44
N GLY A 6 -3.32 -6.47 -17.33
CA GLY A 6 -2.24 -5.53 -17.08
C GLY A 6 -0.89 -5.99 -17.62
N ARG A 7 0.17 -5.34 -17.14
CA ARG A 7 1.53 -5.65 -17.56
C ARG A 7 1.97 -7.01 -16.98
N PRO A 8 2.48 -7.93 -17.80
CA PRO A 8 2.99 -9.21 -17.29
C PRO A 8 4.19 -8.99 -16.36
N ALA A 9 4.42 -9.97 -15.49
CA ALA A 9 5.64 -10.00 -14.66
C ALA A 9 6.88 -10.01 -15.56
N LEU A 10 7.97 -9.39 -15.07
CA LEU A 10 9.25 -9.43 -15.78
C LEU A 10 9.86 -10.83 -15.66
N PRO A 11 10.50 -11.31 -16.74
CA PRO A 11 11.04 -12.68 -16.77
C PRO A 11 12.27 -12.89 -15.86
N ASN A 12 12.88 -11.80 -15.39
CA ASN A 12 14.06 -11.81 -14.54
C ASN A 12 13.77 -12.00 -13.04
N MET A 13 12.49 -11.99 -12.64
CA MET A 13 12.13 -12.28 -11.25
C MET A 13 12.25 -13.80 -10.99
N PRO A 14 13.00 -14.23 -9.95
CA PRO A 14 13.07 -15.62 -9.59
C PRO A 14 11.71 -16.21 -9.27
N TRP A 15 11.44 -17.41 -9.77
CA TRP A 15 10.24 -18.16 -9.49
C TRP A 15 10.57 -19.35 -8.58
N GLN A 16 9.70 -19.63 -7.64
CA GLN A 16 9.78 -20.80 -6.80
C GLN A 16 8.47 -21.58 -6.86
N ASP A 17 8.55 -22.80 -7.28
CA ASP A 17 7.42 -23.71 -7.30
C ASP A 17 6.89 -24.00 -5.89
N LYS A 18 5.64 -24.39 -5.82
CA LYS A 18 5.00 -24.75 -4.56
C LYS A 18 5.74 -25.94 -3.93
N PRO A 19 6.21 -25.81 -2.66
CA PRO A 19 6.91 -26.89 -2.00
C PRO A 19 6.07 -28.15 -1.91
N ALA A 20 6.70 -29.32 -2.06
CA ALA A 20 6.03 -30.59 -1.93
C ALA A 20 5.36 -30.73 -0.54
N GLY A 21 4.11 -31.18 -0.53
CA GLY A 21 3.32 -31.29 0.70
C GLY A 21 2.75 -29.99 1.27
N CYS A 22 2.98 -28.86 0.62
CA CYS A 22 2.36 -27.59 1.02
C CYS A 22 0.87 -27.58 0.59
N ASP A 23 -0.05 -27.51 1.55
CA ASP A 23 -1.51 -27.40 1.34
C ASP A 23 -2.01 -25.96 1.26
N LYS A 24 -1.15 -24.98 1.56
CA LYS A 24 -1.49 -23.56 1.63
C LYS A 24 -1.64 -22.96 0.22
N PRO A 25 -2.54 -21.97 0.04
CA PRO A 25 -2.70 -21.27 -1.24
C PRO A 25 -1.50 -20.37 -1.59
N VAL A 26 -0.69 -19.99 -0.60
CA VAL A 26 0.50 -19.17 -0.76
C VAL A 26 1.67 -19.75 0.02
N TRP A 27 2.87 -19.57 -0.52
CA TRP A 27 4.12 -19.97 0.12
C TRP A 27 5.15 -18.86 0.00
N ARG A 28 6.18 -18.93 0.81
CA ARG A 28 7.22 -17.92 0.84
C ARG A 28 8.42 -18.36 0.00
N TYR A 29 9.05 -17.43 -0.64
CA TYR A 29 10.34 -17.65 -1.27
C TYR A 29 11.40 -18.05 -0.22
N ASP A 30 12.18 -19.07 -0.50
CA ASP A 30 13.08 -19.69 0.48
C ASP A 30 14.19 -18.75 0.97
N ALA A 31 14.61 -17.79 0.13
CA ALA A 31 15.60 -16.80 0.51
C ALA A 31 15.04 -15.63 1.36
N ASN A 32 13.74 -15.65 1.73
CA ASN A 32 13.21 -14.62 2.64
C ASN A 32 13.89 -14.67 4.03
N PRO A 33 14.13 -13.50 4.66
CA PRO A 33 13.82 -12.15 4.18
C PRO A 33 14.81 -11.67 3.12
N ILE A 34 14.32 -11.23 1.96
CA ILE A 34 15.13 -10.69 0.87
C ILE A 34 15.71 -9.30 1.19
N ILE A 35 15.10 -8.58 2.10
CA ILE A 35 15.61 -7.32 2.64
C ILE A 35 15.79 -7.48 4.13
N LYS A 36 17.01 -7.31 4.61
CA LYS A 36 17.32 -7.40 6.04
C LYS A 36 16.85 -6.13 6.76
N ARG A 37 16.53 -6.27 8.05
CA ARG A 37 16.08 -5.15 8.88
C ARG A 37 17.06 -4.00 8.99
N ASP A 38 18.33 -4.26 8.77
CA ASP A 38 19.47 -3.36 8.86
C ASP A 38 20.08 -3.04 7.48
N ALA A 39 19.31 -3.19 6.40
CA ALA A 39 19.76 -2.89 5.04
C ALA A 39 20.10 -1.40 4.82
N ILE A 40 19.54 -0.51 5.65
CA ILE A 40 19.93 0.90 5.73
C ILE A 40 20.64 1.13 7.06
N PRO A 41 21.75 1.87 7.13
CA PRO A 41 22.59 2.00 8.35
C PRO A 41 21.84 2.49 9.59
N THR A 42 20.83 3.33 9.42
CA THR A 42 20.03 3.90 10.52
C THR A 42 18.83 3.03 10.89
N SER A 43 18.52 2.01 10.10
CA SER A 43 17.27 1.25 10.24
C SER A 43 17.31 0.30 11.43
N ASN A 44 16.17 0.19 12.08
CA ASN A 44 15.86 -0.88 13.03
C ASN A 44 14.95 -1.95 12.38
N SER A 45 14.07 -1.53 11.48
CA SER A 45 13.18 -2.44 10.77
C SER A 45 12.74 -1.85 9.43
N ILE A 46 12.64 -2.73 8.42
CA ILE A 46 12.11 -2.42 7.09
C ILE A 46 10.97 -3.39 6.82
N PHE A 47 9.77 -2.87 6.54
CA PHE A 47 8.58 -3.69 6.30
C PHE A 47 7.48 -2.85 5.63
N ASN A 48 6.37 -3.48 5.24
CA ASN A 48 5.22 -2.83 4.59
C ASN A 48 5.61 -1.94 3.40
N SER A 49 6.57 -2.39 2.62
CA SER A 49 7.08 -1.69 1.46
C SER A 49 6.18 -1.90 0.24
N ALA A 50 6.29 -1.03 -0.75
CA ALA A 50 5.58 -1.11 -2.02
C ALA A 50 6.57 -1.14 -3.17
N VAL A 51 6.33 -2.02 -4.15
CA VAL A 51 7.20 -2.18 -5.31
C VAL A 51 6.38 -2.25 -6.59
N VAL A 52 6.96 -1.77 -7.69
CA VAL A 52 6.36 -1.79 -9.04
C VAL A 52 7.40 -2.11 -10.09
N ILE A 53 6.93 -2.52 -11.26
CA ILE A 53 7.77 -2.60 -12.45
C ILE A 53 8.15 -1.18 -12.89
N PHE A 54 9.44 -0.97 -13.14
CA PHE A 54 10.00 0.30 -13.60
C PHE A 54 10.97 0.03 -14.76
N GLY A 55 10.58 0.35 -15.98
CA GLY A 55 11.33 -0.07 -17.16
C GLY A 55 11.39 -1.60 -17.29
N ASP A 56 12.58 -2.14 -17.39
CA ASP A 56 12.86 -3.59 -17.40
C ASP A 56 13.37 -4.10 -16.05
N ALA A 57 13.16 -3.32 -14.99
CA ALA A 57 13.59 -3.57 -13.63
C ALA A 57 12.46 -3.24 -12.65
N TYR A 58 12.78 -3.06 -11.38
CA TYR A 58 11.85 -2.76 -10.32
C TYR A 58 12.28 -1.51 -9.57
N ALA A 59 11.30 -0.71 -9.15
CA ALA A 59 11.48 0.37 -8.19
C ALA A 59 10.53 0.18 -7.01
N GLY A 60 10.90 0.75 -5.87
CA GLY A 60 10.07 0.62 -4.67
C GLY A 60 10.21 1.79 -3.71
N VAL A 61 9.23 1.87 -2.83
CA VAL A 61 9.22 2.77 -1.68
C VAL A 61 9.12 1.93 -0.43
N PHE A 62 10.08 2.10 0.46
CA PHE A 62 10.33 1.23 1.61
C PHE A 62 10.06 2.00 2.90
N ARG A 63 9.19 1.48 3.76
CA ARG A 63 9.08 1.96 5.12
C ARG A 63 10.30 1.52 5.91
N CYS A 64 10.92 2.47 6.58
CA CYS A 64 11.96 2.21 7.55
C CYS A 64 11.63 2.89 8.87
N ASP A 65 11.60 2.10 9.94
CA ASP A 65 11.58 2.62 11.30
C ASP A 65 13.02 2.63 11.81
N ASN A 66 13.54 3.80 12.15
CA ASN A 66 14.92 3.93 12.62
C ASN A 66 15.06 3.54 14.10
N ARG A 67 16.30 3.55 14.61
CA ARG A 67 16.58 3.22 16.02
C ARG A 67 16.05 4.25 17.01
N GLY A 68 15.72 5.46 16.54
CA GLY A 68 15.05 6.51 17.32
C GLY A 68 13.53 6.40 17.32
N VAL A 69 12.97 5.32 16.73
CA VAL A 69 11.51 5.09 16.57
C VAL A 69 10.84 6.12 15.65
N GLU A 70 11.62 6.78 14.80
CA GLU A 70 11.09 7.63 13.74
C GLU A 70 10.79 6.80 12.51
N MET A 71 9.69 7.08 11.86
CA MET A 71 9.21 6.38 10.67
C MET A 71 9.32 7.27 9.45
N ASP A 72 9.98 6.78 8.41
CA ASP A 72 10.04 7.46 7.12
C ASP A 72 10.03 6.46 5.95
N ILE A 73 9.97 6.98 4.74
CA ILE A 73 9.93 6.20 3.50
C ILE A 73 11.15 6.50 2.63
N PHE A 74 11.66 5.47 2.00
CA PHE A 74 12.93 5.46 1.26
C PHE A 74 12.72 4.88 -0.13
N ALA A 75 13.42 5.39 -1.13
CA ALA A 75 13.36 4.84 -2.48
C ALA A 75 14.43 3.76 -2.68
N GLY A 76 14.17 2.83 -3.60
CA GLY A 76 15.15 1.82 -3.97
C GLY A 76 14.84 1.15 -5.29
N PHE A 77 15.85 0.48 -5.85
CA PHE A 77 15.80 -0.19 -7.14
C PHE A 77 16.29 -1.63 -7.04
N SER A 78 15.80 -2.46 -7.94
CA SER A 78 16.22 -3.85 -8.07
C SER A 78 16.10 -4.30 -9.53
N GLU A 79 17.07 -5.04 -10.02
CA GLU A 79 17.02 -5.64 -11.37
C GLU A 79 16.16 -6.90 -11.40
N ASP A 80 16.00 -7.61 -10.28
CA ASP A 80 15.39 -8.93 -10.23
C ASP A 80 14.26 -9.05 -9.20
N GLY A 81 13.93 -7.97 -8.47
CA GLY A 81 12.91 -7.96 -7.42
C GLY A 81 13.35 -8.63 -6.10
N VAL A 82 14.55 -9.17 -6.02
CA VAL A 82 15.10 -9.86 -4.85
C VAL A 82 16.27 -9.09 -4.23
N HIS A 83 17.19 -8.62 -5.06
CA HIS A 83 18.35 -7.85 -4.63
C HIS A 83 18.07 -6.36 -4.76
N TRP A 84 17.96 -5.68 -3.63
CA TRP A 84 17.54 -4.27 -3.56
C TRP A 84 18.67 -3.35 -3.16
N ASN A 85 18.82 -2.27 -3.91
CA ASN A 85 19.64 -1.12 -3.53
C ASN A 85 18.71 0.00 -3.05
N ILE A 86 18.63 0.18 -1.72
CA ILE A 86 17.76 1.18 -1.09
C ILE A 86 18.62 2.39 -0.75
N ASN A 87 18.16 3.58 -1.14
CA ASN A 87 18.83 4.84 -0.78
C ASN A 87 18.87 4.96 0.76
N PRO A 88 20.03 5.28 1.35
CA PRO A 88 20.13 5.46 2.79
C PRO A 88 19.42 6.72 3.32
N ASP A 89 19.11 7.66 2.44
CA ASP A 89 18.42 8.90 2.79
C ASP A 89 16.91 8.79 2.54
N PRO A 90 16.07 9.34 3.42
CA PRO A 90 14.62 9.34 3.22
C PRO A 90 14.22 10.19 2.02
N ILE A 91 13.06 9.86 1.43
CA ILE A 91 12.48 10.62 0.33
C ILE A 91 12.18 12.05 0.79
N VAL A 92 12.71 13.01 0.05
CA VAL A 92 12.36 14.43 0.16
C VAL A 92 11.35 14.76 -0.92
N PHE A 93 10.21 15.29 -0.52
CA PHE A 93 9.18 15.71 -1.46
C PHE A 93 9.30 17.20 -1.73
N GLU A 94 9.15 17.57 -3.00
CA GLU A 94 8.89 18.94 -3.43
C GLU A 94 7.40 19.23 -3.32
N GLY A 95 7.03 20.45 -2.92
CA GLY A 95 5.65 20.89 -2.75
C GLY A 95 5.56 22.12 -1.84
N GLU A 96 4.34 22.56 -1.56
CA GLU A 96 4.10 23.65 -0.64
C GLU A 96 4.44 23.26 0.81
N LYS A 97 5.00 24.20 1.58
CA LYS A 97 5.52 23.94 2.92
C LYS A 97 4.51 23.28 3.85
N ASP A 98 3.24 23.70 3.76
CA ASP A 98 2.22 23.16 4.65
C ASP A 98 1.84 21.71 4.35
N VAL A 99 1.80 21.31 3.07
CA VAL A 99 1.48 19.94 2.70
C VAL A 99 2.66 19.01 2.82
N VAL A 100 3.90 19.47 2.68
CA VAL A 100 5.09 18.64 2.89
C VAL A 100 5.47 18.50 4.37
N ARG A 101 4.85 19.29 5.26
CA ARG A 101 5.04 19.13 6.70
C ARG A 101 4.66 17.72 7.14
N LYS A 102 5.54 17.07 7.86
CA LYS A 102 5.33 15.70 8.36
C LYS A 102 5.67 15.59 9.84
N GLU A 103 4.96 14.73 10.52
CA GLU A 103 5.33 14.19 11.82
C GLU A 103 5.98 12.81 11.67
N TYR A 104 5.47 12.01 10.72
CA TYR A 104 5.97 10.68 10.33
C TYR A 104 5.41 10.28 8.96
N ARG A 105 6.06 9.29 8.32
CA ARG A 105 5.57 8.62 7.10
C ARG A 105 5.74 7.12 7.22
N TYR A 106 4.71 6.34 6.92
CA TYR A 106 4.79 4.89 6.92
C TYR A 106 3.77 4.24 5.99
N ASP A 107 3.94 2.93 5.76
CA ASP A 107 3.07 2.09 4.95
C ASP A 107 2.79 2.66 3.55
N PRO A 108 3.84 2.85 2.72
CA PRO A 108 3.66 3.35 1.37
C PRO A 108 2.91 2.36 0.49
N ARG A 109 2.24 2.88 -0.54
CA ARG A 109 1.67 2.14 -1.67
C ARG A 109 2.10 2.85 -2.94
N VAL A 110 2.34 2.10 -4.00
CA VAL A 110 2.76 2.65 -5.29
C VAL A 110 1.95 2.02 -6.39
N CYS A 111 1.47 2.82 -7.32
CA CYS A 111 0.88 2.35 -8.56
C CYS A 111 1.18 3.28 -9.73
N PHE A 112 1.27 2.71 -10.92
CA PHE A 112 1.40 3.49 -12.16
C PHE A 112 0.01 3.80 -12.69
N ILE A 113 -0.27 5.11 -12.94
CA ILE A 113 -1.52 5.56 -13.54
C ILE A 113 -1.18 6.56 -14.64
N GLU A 114 -1.65 6.29 -15.86
CA GLU A 114 -1.44 7.09 -17.07
C GLU A 114 0.05 7.25 -17.42
N ASP A 115 0.76 8.21 -16.83
CA ASP A 115 2.11 8.61 -17.22
C ASP A 115 3.12 8.65 -16.06
N ARG A 116 2.70 8.38 -14.83
CA ARG A 116 3.55 8.51 -13.65
C ARG A 116 3.22 7.52 -12.56
N TYR A 117 4.13 7.40 -11.59
CA TYR A 117 3.97 6.56 -10.41
C TYR A 117 3.43 7.40 -9.27
N TYR A 118 2.22 7.06 -8.82
CA TYR A 118 1.63 7.67 -7.63
C TYR A 118 1.99 6.87 -6.38
N ILE A 119 2.29 7.60 -5.34
CA ILE A 119 2.64 7.05 -4.04
C ILE A 119 1.63 7.55 -3.03
N THR A 120 1.06 6.66 -2.23
CA THR A 120 0.27 7.00 -1.06
C THR A 120 0.96 6.46 0.18
N TRP A 121 0.82 7.14 1.30
CA TRP A 121 1.39 6.70 2.58
C TRP A 121 0.52 7.19 3.74
N CYS A 122 0.69 6.61 4.92
CA CYS A 122 0.16 7.22 6.12
C CYS A 122 1.04 8.41 6.50
N ASN A 123 0.48 9.59 6.45
CA ASN A 123 1.14 10.86 6.75
C ASN A 123 0.74 11.36 8.13
N GLY A 124 1.71 11.70 8.97
CA GLY A 124 1.46 12.42 10.21
C GLY A 124 1.30 13.91 9.91
N TYR A 125 0.07 14.38 9.99
CA TYR A 125 -0.30 15.78 9.80
C TYR A 125 -1.49 16.12 10.70
N HIS A 126 -1.21 16.58 11.93
CA HIS A 126 -2.22 16.75 12.99
C HIS A 126 -3.01 15.47 13.30
N GLY A 127 -2.33 14.33 13.23
CA GLY A 127 -2.86 12.99 13.30
C GLY A 127 -2.66 12.24 11.98
N PRO A 128 -3.00 10.94 11.94
CA PRO A 128 -2.79 10.12 10.73
C PRO A 128 -3.76 10.51 9.62
N THR A 129 -3.23 10.84 8.47
CA THR A 129 -3.98 11.03 7.23
C THR A 129 -3.31 10.29 6.08
N ILE A 130 -3.82 10.43 4.87
CA ILE A 130 -3.27 9.84 3.67
C ILE A 130 -2.56 10.92 2.87
N GLY A 131 -1.23 10.85 2.85
CA GLY A 131 -0.42 11.62 1.93
C GLY A 131 -0.46 11.03 0.53
N ILE A 132 -0.42 11.88 -0.47
CA ILE A 132 -0.32 11.52 -1.88
C ILE A 132 0.85 12.27 -2.49
N GLY A 133 1.60 11.59 -3.33
CA GLY A 133 2.65 12.18 -4.15
C GLY A 133 2.84 11.40 -5.44
N TYR A 134 3.73 11.88 -6.28
CA TYR A 134 4.09 11.18 -7.50
C TYR A 134 5.57 11.32 -7.83
N THR A 135 6.03 10.45 -8.71
CA THR A 135 7.37 10.49 -9.28
C THR A 135 7.33 9.94 -10.71
N PHE A 136 8.30 10.35 -11.53
CA PHE A 136 8.52 9.77 -12.85
C PHE A 136 9.73 8.82 -12.86
N ASP A 137 10.62 8.95 -11.89
CA ASP A 137 11.97 8.35 -11.94
C ASP A 137 12.44 7.73 -10.61
N PHE A 138 11.64 7.80 -9.55
CA PHE A 138 11.99 7.38 -8.18
C PHE A 138 13.24 8.08 -7.62
N LYS A 139 13.55 9.27 -8.14
CA LYS A 139 14.63 10.14 -7.65
C LYS A 139 14.09 11.49 -7.22
N THR A 140 13.19 12.07 -8.02
CA THR A 140 12.49 13.31 -7.73
C THR A 140 11.04 13.00 -7.37
N PHE A 141 10.58 13.53 -6.25
CA PHE A 141 9.27 13.25 -5.70
C PHE A 141 8.50 14.55 -5.45
N TYR A 142 7.24 14.55 -5.83
CA TYR A 142 6.34 15.69 -5.68
C TYR A 142 5.18 15.30 -4.77
N GLN A 143 4.93 16.10 -3.71
CA GLN A 143 3.79 15.88 -2.83
C GLN A 143 2.59 16.68 -3.33
N LEU A 144 1.43 16.03 -3.32
CA LEU A 144 0.12 16.63 -3.53
C LEU A 144 -0.56 16.88 -2.19
N GLU A 145 -1.80 17.40 -2.23
CA GLU A 145 -2.63 17.56 -1.05
C GLU A 145 -2.86 16.22 -0.33
N ASN A 146 -3.04 16.27 0.98
CA ASN A 146 -3.50 15.12 1.72
C ASN A 146 -4.93 14.76 1.30
N ALA A 147 -5.19 13.48 1.06
CA ALA A 147 -6.47 13.03 0.53
C ALA A 147 -7.65 13.29 1.48
N PHE A 148 -7.42 13.18 2.77
CA PHE A 148 -8.48 13.23 3.79
C PHE A 148 -8.02 13.99 5.01
N LEU A 149 -9.01 14.42 5.81
CA LEU A 149 -8.74 14.87 7.16
C LEU A 149 -8.22 13.71 8.02
N PRO A 150 -7.50 13.98 9.11
CA PRO A 150 -7.26 12.97 10.14
C PRO A 150 -8.63 12.48 10.66
N TYR A 151 -8.85 11.26 10.91
CA TYR A 151 -8.05 10.08 11.06
C TYR A 151 -8.36 9.07 9.94
N ASN A 152 -7.56 8.99 8.94
CA ASN A 152 -7.69 8.01 7.86
C ASN A 152 -6.33 7.36 7.58
N ARG A 153 -6.33 6.09 7.18
CA ARG A 153 -5.12 5.29 6.95
C ARG A 153 -5.30 4.35 5.77
N ASN A 154 -4.20 3.70 5.38
CA ASN A 154 -4.18 2.64 4.39
C ASN A 154 -4.79 3.05 3.05
N GLY A 155 -4.51 4.28 2.60
CA GLY A 155 -4.95 4.74 1.28
C GLY A 155 -4.27 3.95 0.16
N VAL A 156 -5.07 3.35 -0.72
CA VAL A 156 -4.59 2.56 -1.86
C VAL A 156 -5.33 3.00 -3.10
N LEU A 157 -4.58 3.56 -4.05
CA LEU A 157 -5.13 3.94 -5.35
C LEU A 157 -5.33 2.70 -6.23
N PHE A 158 -6.38 2.72 -7.04
CA PHE A 158 -6.53 1.79 -8.16
C PHE A 158 -5.55 2.17 -9.29
N PRO A 159 -5.01 1.19 -10.04
CA PRO A 159 -3.96 1.45 -11.03
C PRO A 159 -4.48 2.08 -12.33
N LYS A 160 -5.71 2.51 -12.36
CA LYS A 160 -6.33 3.30 -13.43
C LYS A 160 -7.51 4.10 -12.90
N LYS A 161 -7.94 5.09 -13.68
CA LYS A 161 -9.20 5.80 -13.43
C LYS A 161 -10.40 4.86 -13.65
N ILE A 162 -11.38 4.93 -12.78
CA ILE A 162 -12.63 4.21 -12.86
C ILE A 162 -13.73 5.24 -13.14
N ASN A 163 -14.47 5.05 -14.22
CA ASN A 163 -15.48 6.02 -14.67
C ASN A 163 -14.94 7.46 -14.81
N GLY A 164 -13.67 7.61 -15.22
CA GLY A 164 -13.02 8.90 -15.41
C GLY A 164 -12.42 9.53 -14.15
N ASN A 165 -12.62 8.95 -12.98
CA ASN A 165 -12.09 9.44 -11.70
C ASN A 165 -10.96 8.55 -11.15
N PHE A 166 -10.04 9.15 -10.42
CA PHE A 166 -9.16 8.41 -9.53
C PHE A 166 -10.00 7.74 -8.45
N ALA A 167 -9.67 6.50 -8.14
CA ALA A 167 -10.36 5.69 -7.16
C ALA A 167 -9.39 5.25 -6.06
N MET A 168 -9.85 5.28 -4.82
CA MET A 168 -9.06 4.90 -3.64
C MET A 168 -9.91 4.09 -2.68
N VAL A 169 -9.33 3.04 -2.13
CA VAL A 169 -9.81 2.42 -0.91
C VAL A 169 -8.97 2.86 0.27
N SER A 170 -9.62 3.09 1.41
CA SER A 170 -8.98 3.57 2.63
C SER A 170 -9.66 3.01 3.87
N ARG A 171 -9.08 3.24 5.03
CA ARG A 171 -9.66 2.86 6.31
C ARG A 171 -9.70 4.07 7.24
N PRO A 172 -10.86 4.73 7.36
CA PRO A 172 -11.11 5.63 8.48
C PRO A 172 -10.86 4.89 9.79
N SER A 173 -10.17 5.49 10.72
CA SER A 173 -9.82 4.86 11.98
C SER A 173 -9.67 5.90 13.08
N ASP A 174 -10.35 5.66 14.18
CA ASP A 174 -10.32 6.47 15.37
C ASP A 174 -9.64 5.72 16.52
N THR A 175 -9.16 6.45 17.48
CA THR A 175 -8.68 5.93 18.77
C THR A 175 -9.70 6.15 19.89
N GLY A 176 -10.83 6.78 19.57
CA GLY A 176 -11.85 7.20 20.54
C GLY A 176 -13.02 6.24 20.69
N HIS A 177 -14.20 6.81 20.82
CA HIS A 177 -15.43 6.09 21.18
C HIS A 177 -16.02 5.23 20.06
N THR A 178 -15.68 5.51 18.82
CA THR A 178 -16.13 4.78 17.64
C THR A 178 -14.93 4.22 16.89
N PRO A 179 -14.46 3.01 17.23
CA PRO A 179 -13.38 2.39 16.48
C PRO A 179 -13.88 2.06 15.08
N PHE A 180 -13.37 2.77 14.08
CA PHE A 180 -13.52 2.39 12.69
C PHE A 180 -12.43 1.37 12.35
N GLY A 181 -12.83 0.31 11.69
CA GLY A 181 -11.93 -0.75 11.25
C GLY A 181 -12.30 -1.25 9.87
N ASP A 182 -13.12 -0.50 9.14
CA ASP A 182 -13.76 -0.91 7.91
C ASP A 182 -13.12 -0.23 6.70
N ILE A 183 -13.23 -0.88 5.53
CA ILE A 183 -12.72 -0.35 4.26
C ILE A 183 -13.79 0.48 3.60
N PHE A 184 -13.40 1.69 3.18
CA PHE A 184 -14.23 2.62 2.42
C PHE A 184 -13.61 2.91 1.07
N TYR A 185 -14.46 3.15 0.09
CA TYR A 185 -14.13 3.62 -1.24
C TYR A 185 -14.37 5.11 -1.38
N SER A 186 -13.55 5.79 -2.16
CA SER A 186 -13.69 7.21 -2.48
C SER A 186 -13.21 7.49 -3.90
N GLU A 187 -13.78 8.52 -4.53
CA GLU A 187 -13.38 9.01 -5.86
C GLU A 187 -12.88 10.43 -5.81
N SER A 188 -12.00 10.77 -6.75
CA SER A 188 -11.51 12.12 -6.97
C SER A 188 -11.31 12.39 -8.47
N PRO A 189 -11.71 13.56 -9.00
CA PRO A 189 -11.42 13.94 -10.37
C PRO A 189 -9.93 14.31 -10.58
N ASP A 190 -9.23 14.74 -9.52
CA ASP A 190 -7.96 15.46 -9.60
C ASP A 190 -6.96 15.14 -8.47
N LEU A 191 -7.26 14.18 -7.59
CA LEU A 191 -6.50 13.80 -6.39
C LEU A 191 -6.51 14.82 -5.24
N THR A 192 -7.15 15.96 -5.43
CA THR A 192 -7.31 17.01 -4.41
C THR A 192 -8.67 16.93 -3.73
N PHE A 193 -9.73 16.85 -4.53
CA PHE A 193 -11.09 16.78 -4.02
C PHE A 193 -11.61 15.36 -4.00
N TRP A 194 -11.82 14.80 -2.81
CA TRP A 194 -12.29 13.44 -2.59
C TRP A 194 -13.73 13.41 -2.14
N GLY A 195 -14.51 12.54 -2.76
CA GLY A 195 -15.94 12.38 -2.46
C GLY A 195 -16.44 10.96 -2.71
N LYS A 196 -17.78 10.81 -2.76
CA LYS A 196 -18.46 9.53 -3.00
C LYS A 196 -17.98 8.44 -2.02
N HIS A 197 -17.83 8.79 -0.76
CA HIS A 197 -17.39 7.85 0.28
C HIS A 197 -18.42 6.75 0.48
N ARG A 198 -18.02 5.50 0.23
CA ARG A 198 -18.91 4.33 0.32
C ARG A 198 -18.24 3.22 1.11
N TYR A 199 -19.03 2.60 1.96
CA TYR A 199 -18.62 1.39 2.65
C TYR A 199 -18.37 0.25 1.66
N VAL A 200 -17.27 -0.47 1.86
CA VAL A 200 -16.87 -1.63 1.05
C VAL A 200 -17.12 -2.90 1.82
N PHE A 201 -16.38 -3.15 2.87
CA PHE A 201 -16.66 -4.20 3.85
C PHE A 201 -15.94 -3.91 5.17
N GLY A 202 -16.40 -4.55 6.21
CA GLY A 202 -15.88 -4.34 7.56
C GLY A 202 -15.44 -5.61 8.27
N THR A 203 -15.26 -5.42 9.54
CA THR A 203 -14.85 -6.50 10.44
C THR A 203 -15.89 -7.62 10.47
N ALA A 204 -15.38 -8.85 10.51
CA ALA A 204 -16.14 -10.04 10.83
C ALA A 204 -15.47 -10.76 12.01
N GLY A 205 -16.06 -11.81 12.51
CA GLY A 205 -15.50 -12.56 13.62
C GLY A 205 -14.12 -13.19 13.34
N GLY A 206 -13.49 -13.74 14.36
CA GLY A 206 -12.24 -14.46 14.25
C GLY A 206 -11.04 -13.56 13.97
N TRP A 207 -10.21 -13.93 13.00
CA TRP A 207 -8.92 -13.30 12.71
C TRP A 207 -9.00 -11.83 12.23
N GLN A 208 -10.17 -11.36 11.85
CA GLN A 208 -10.43 -9.98 11.40
C GLN A 208 -11.44 -9.25 12.29
N SER A 209 -11.53 -9.64 13.56
CA SER A 209 -12.53 -9.12 14.49
C SER A 209 -12.29 -7.69 14.95
N LYS A 210 -11.07 -7.19 14.88
CA LYS A 210 -10.73 -5.84 15.38
C LYS A 210 -10.79 -4.76 14.31
N LYS A 211 -10.21 -5.03 13.16
CA LYS A 211 -10.16 -4.12 12.01
C LYS A 211 -9.74 -4.86 10.75
N VAL A 212 -10.12 -4.33 9.61
CA VAL A 212 -9.64 -4.71 8.27
C VAL A 212 -9.03 -3.49 7.59
N GLY A 213 -8.18 -3.68 6.60
CA GLY A 213 -7.62 -2.57 5.84
C GLY A 213 -7.02 -3.04 4.52
N PRO A 214 -7.07 -2.21 3.46
CA PRO A 214 -6.51 -2.57 2.18
C PRO A 214 -5.00 -2.79 2.27
N GLY A 215 -4.52 -3.69 1.46
CA GLY A 215 -3.11 -4.06 1.36
C GLY A 215 -2.40 -3.35 0.20
N PRO A 216 -1.85 -4.08 -0.78
CA PRO A 216 -1.27 -3.50 -1.98
C PRO A 216 -2.34 -2.98 -2.95
N THR A 217 -1.89 -2.31 -4.02
CA THR A 217 -2.73 -1.90 -5.15
C THR A 217 -3.54 -3.07 -5.68
N PRO A 218 -4.88 -2.90 -5.86
CA PRO A 218 -5.73 -3.95 -6.41
C PRO A 218 -5.27 -4.40 -7.80
N ILE A 219 -5.42 -5.69 -8.07
CA ILE A 219 -5.06 -6.31 -9.33
C ILE A 219 -6.31 -6.43 -10.19
N GLU A 220 -6.28 -5.89 -11.39
CA GLU A 220 -7.37 -6.04 -12.36
C GLU A 220 -7.42 -7.46 -12.91
N THR A 221 -8.61 -8.03 -12.95
CA THR A 221 -8.89 -9.32 -13.58
C THR A 221 -10.12 -9.22 -14.48
N ASP A 222 -10.33 -10.21 -15.33
CA ASP A 222 -11.54 -10.30 -16.16
C ASP A 222 -12.81 -10.58 -15.35
N GLU A 223 -12.69 -10.89 -14.07
CA GLU A 223 -13.82 -11.11 -13.14
C GLU A 223 -14.02 -9.93 -12.15
N GLY A 224 -13.14 -8.93 -12.14
CA GLY A 224 -13.18 -7.78 -11.23
C GLY A 224 -11.81 -7.44 -10.63
N TRP A 225 -11.82 -6.67 -9.54
CA TRP A 225 -10.62 -6.24 -8.84
C TRP A 225 -10.26 -7.19 -7.71
N LEU A 226 -9.13 -7.88 -7.85
CA LEU A 226 -8.58 -8.70 -6.77
C LEU A 226 -7.87 -7.80 -5.76
N MET A 227 -8.47 -7.65 -4.59
CA MET A 227 -7.90 -6.87 -3.49
C MET A 227 -7.35 -7.81 -2.42
N ILE A 228 -6.06 -7.70 -2.16
CA ILE A 228 -5.45 -8.32 -0.97
C ILE A 228 -5.63 -7.33 0.19
N TYR A 229 -6.14 -7.80 1.31
CA TYR A 229 -6.36 -6.96 2.49
C TYR A 229 -5.79 -7.63 3.75
N HIS A 230 -5.61 -6.86 4.80
CA HIS A 230 -5.27 -7.41 6.11
C HIS A 230 -6.46 -7.35 7.05
N GLY A 231 -6.58 -8.39 7.87
CA GLY A 231 -7.44 -8.41 9.03
C GLY A 231 -6.62 -8.49 10.30
N VAL A 232 -7.19 -8.01 11.39
CA VAL A 232 -6.51 -7.89 12.67
C VAL A 232 -7.37 -8.45 13.79
N LEU A 233 -6.75 -9.31 14.57
CA LEU A 233 -7.24 -9.80 15.85
C LEU A 233 -6.46 -9.13 16.97
N ASN A 234 -7.13 -8.72 18.05
CA ASN A 234 -6.48 -8.29 19.26
C ASN A 234 -6.25 -9.48 20.19
N SER A 235 -5.03 -9.61 20.68
CA SER A 235 -4.64 -10.62 21.67
C SER A 235 -4.00 -9.96 22.88
N CYS A 236 -3.74 -10.72 23.95
CA CYS A 236 -3.04 -10.20 25.13
C CYS A 236 -1.61 -9.71 24.83
N ASN A 237 -1.00 -10.22 23.74
CA ASN A 237 0.34 -9.83 23.29
C ASN A 237 0.32 -8.76 22.19
N GLY A 238 -0.81 -8.09 21.95
CA GLY A 238 -0.99 -7.06 20.93
C GLY A 238 -1.76 -7.53 19.71
N PHE A 239 -1.54 -6.87 18.58
CA PHE A 239 -2.27 -7.15 17.35
C PHE A 239 -1.67 -8.31 16.56
N VAL A 240 -2.52 -9.23 16.13
CA VAL A 240 -2.16 -10.31 15.21
C VAL A 240 -2.73 -9.99 13.83
N TYR A 241 -1.84 -9.79 12.86
CA TYR A 241 -2.19 -9.48 11.48
C TYR A 241 -2.19 -10.73 10.61
N ARG A 242 -3.19 -10.85 9.77
CA ARG A 242 -3.29 -11.86 8.72
C ARG A 242 -3.77 -11.19 7.45
N PHE A 243 -3.58 -11.81 6.30
CA PHE A 243 -4.14 -11.31 5.05
C PHE A 243 -5.26 -12.20 4.55
N GLY A 244 -6.16 -11.58 3.82
CA GLY A 244 -7.25 -12.21 3.08
C GLY A 244 -7.31 -11.62 1.67
N VAL A 245 -8.22 -12.15 0.88
CA VAL A 245 -8.46 -11.74 -0.50
C VAL A 245 -9.94 -11.47 -0.67
N ALA A 246 -10.27 -10.39 -1.36
CA ALA A 246 -11.61 -10.02 -1.76
C ALA A 246 -11.64 -9.73 -3.26
N LEU A 247 -12.73 -10.09 -3.92
CA LEU A 247 -13.01 -9.70 -5.30
C LEU A 247 -14.04 -8.59 -5.27
N LEU A 248 -13.72 -7.46 -5.89
CA LEU A 248 -14.61 -6.32 -6.03
C LEU A 248 -15.12 -6.26 -7.47
N ASP A 249 -16.35 -5.83 -7.68
CA ASP A 249 -16.87 -5.62 -9.03
C ASP A 249 -16.03 -4.61 -9.80
N ILE A 250 -15.97 -4.77 -11.11
CA ILE A 250 -15.12 -3.96 -11.98
C ILE A 250 -15.46 -2.47 -11.92
N ASP A 251 -16.73 -2.14 -11.73
CA ASP A 251 -17.25 -0.78 -11.57
C ASP A 251 -17.36 -0.33 -10.10
N LEU A 252 -16.96 -1.20 -9.17
CA LEU A 252 -17.01 -1.00 -7.72
C LEU A 252 -18.43 -0.77 -7.17
N SER A 253 -19.43 -1.27 -7.86
CA SER A 253 -20.84 -1.14 -7.47
C SER A 253 -21.23 -2.10 -6.36
N LEU A 254 -20.66 -3.30 -6.34
CA LEU A 254 -20.90 -4.36 -5.37
C LEU A 254 -19.60 -5.05 -4.96
N ILE A 255 -19.66 -5.80 -3.87
CA ILE A 255 -18.52 -6.51 -3.33
C ILE A 255 -18.91 -7.93 -3.03
N HIS A 256 -18.21 -8.87 -3.66
CA HIS A 256 -18.25 -10.27 -3.32
C HIS A 256 -16.98 -10.65 -2.56
N ILE A 257 -17.15 -11.22 -1.39
CA ILE A 257 -16.06 -11.69 -0.53
C ILE A 257 -16.03 -13.20 -0.57
#